data_dececf877ccdf411b183868ce29f4ac6
#
_entry.id   dececf877ccdf411b183868ce29f4ac6
#
_cell.length_a   1.000
_cell.length_b   1.000
_cell.length_c   1.000
_cell.angle_alpha   90.00
_cell.angle_beta   90.00
_cell.angle_gamma   90.00
#
_symmetry.space_group_name_H-M   'P 1'
#
loop_
_entity.id
_entity.type
_entity.pdbx_description
1 polymer ?
#
loop_
_entity_poly.entity_id
_entity_poly.type
_entity_poly.pdbx_seq_one_letter_code
_entity_poly.pdbx_strand_id
1 'polypeptide(L)'
;MAFPTVSYSRDTPAGYPGMIATTEPHHIISMVVSGTSGNIPFGIGVLFDTAEDTVKLPTAIGKFAGVAVVDRTLPFANGEVYKPYDQISVMKNGSIWVTALVAVAQGDPVYMTPTGGFTNVANAAANPLIENAEWASVTSGVNQLARLRLGVTK
;
A
#
# COMPACT_ATOMS: atom_id res chain seq x y z
N MET A 1 -15.23 -2.62 -40.99
CA MET A 1 -14.65 -2.07 -39.73
C MET A 1 -14.91 -3.09 -38.61
N ALA A 2 -13.86 -3.62 -38.03
CA ALA A 2 -14.00 -4.52 -36.88
C ALA A 2 -14.09 -3.68 -35.59
N PHE A 3 -15.11 -3.92 -34.78
CA PHE A 3 -15.19 -3.31 -33.45
C PHE A 3 -14.26 -4.07 -32.52
N PRO A 4 -13.53 -3.38 -31.63
CA PRO A 4 -12.73 -4.06 -30.63
C PRO A 4 -13.65 -4.91 -29.75
N THR A 5 -13.37 -6.20 -29.68
CA THR A 5 -14.07 -7.12 -28.78
C THR A 5 -13.54 -6.86 -27.38
N VAL A 6 -14.28 -6.10 -26.58
CA VAL A 6 -13.96 -5.94 -25.16
C VAL A 6 -14.51 -7.16 -24.44
N SER A 7 -13.62 -8.02 -24.00
CA SER A 7 -14.01 -9.14 -23.12
C SER A 7 -14.13 -8.59 -21.69
N TYR A 8 -15.33 -8.48 -21.17
CA TYR A 8 -15.55 -8.17 -19.78
C TYR A 8 -15.44 -9.46 -18.96
N SER A 9 -14.56 -9.45 -17.95
CA SER A 9 -14.51 -10.55 -17.00
C SER A 9 -15.85 -10.63 -16.25
N ARG A 10 -16.39 -11.83 -16.14
CA ARG A 10 -17.61 -12.09 -15.38
C ARG A 10 -17.41 -11.81 -13.90
N ASP A 11 -16.17 -11.98 -13.42
CA ASP A 11 -15.79 -11.76 -12.04
C ASP A 11 -15.02 -10.44 -11.93
N THR A 12 -15.63 -9.47 -11.26
CA THR A 12 -14.96 -8.22 -10.94
C THR A 12 -13.90 -8.49 -9.86
N PRO A 13 -12.66 -7.99 -10.00
CA PRO A 13 -11.66 -8.09 -8.94
C PRO A 13 -12.21 -7.56 -7.62
N ALA A 14 -11.88 -8.23 -6.51
CA ALA A 14 -12.33 -7.82 -5.18
C ALA A 14 -11.84 -6.41 -4.79
N GLY A 15 -10.76 -5.95 -5.41
CA GLY A 15 -10.18 -4.64 -5.18
C GLY A 15 -8.96 -4.39 -6.04
N TYR A 16 -8.23 -3.33 -5.73
CA TYR A 16 -6.95 -2.99 -6.33
C TYR A 16 -6.05 -2.35 -5.26
N PRO A 17 -4.73 -2.31 -5.47
CA PRO A 17 -3.81 -1.77 -4.47
C PRO A 17 -4.15 -0.34 -4.07
N GLY A 18 -4.17 -0.06 -2.77
CA GLY A 18 -4.51 1.25 -2.21
C GLY A 18 -6.00 1.47 -1.95
N MET A 19 -6.87 0.56 -2.37
CA MET A 19 -8.31 0.66 -2.09
C MET A 19 -8.60 0.27 -0.64
N ILE A 20 -9.46 1.04 0.03
CA ILE A 20 -9.96 0.68 1.37
C ILE A 20 -10.74 -0.64 1.25
N ALA A 21 -10.38 -1.63 2.08
CA ALA A 21 -10.90 -2.98 1.93
C ALA A 21 -12.22 -3.22 2.67
N THR A 22 -12.43 -2.55 3.80
CA THR A 22 -13.60 -2.77 4.66
C THR A 22 -14.14 -1.45 5.20
N THR A 23 -15.37 -1.51 5.76
CA THR A 23 -16.01 -0.35 6.40
C THR A 23 -15.63 -0.20 7.87
N GLU A 24 -14.69 -1.01 8.39
CA GLU A 24 -14.20 -0.81 9.76
C GLU A 24 -13.59 0.59 9.94
N PRO A 25 -13.57 1.09 11.17
CA PRO A 25 -12.98 2.39 11.45
C PRO A 25 -11.54 2.47 10.93
N HIS A 26 -11.24 3.53 10.21
CA HIS A 26 -9.90 3.75 9.65
C HIS A 26 -9.42 5.17 9.95
N HIS A 27 -8.12 5.33 9.99
CA HIS A 27 -7.47 6.62 10.19
C HIS A 27 -6.58 6.91 8.99
N ILE A 28 -7.01 7.87 8.19
CA ILE A 28 -6.29 8.34 7.01
C ILE A 28 -5.92 9.80 7.25
N ILE A 29 -4.65 10.13 7.06
CA ILE A 29 -4.15 11.50 7.18
C ILE A 29 -3.63 11.99 5.85
N SER A 30 -3.70 13.30 5.66
CA SER A 30 -3.10 13.98 4.51
C SER A 30 -1.66 14.36 4.83
N MET A 31 -0.76 13.99 3.93
CA MET A 31 0.65 14.35 4.00
C MET A 31 1.10 14.88 2.64
N VAL A 32 2.35 15.27 2.52
CA VAL A 32 2.92 15.79 1.27
C VAL A 32 4.06 14.87 0.85
N VAL A 33 4.10 14.54 -0.44
CA VAL A 33 5.22 13.79 -1.00
C VAL A 33 6.45 14.68 -1.07
N SER A 34 7.56 14.21 -0.49
CA SER A 34 8.83 14.96 -0.48
C SER A 34 9.27 15.31 -1.90
N GLY A 35 9.82 16.50 -2.07
CA GLY A 35 10.35 16.97 -3.36
C GLY A 35 11.51 16.15 -3.89
N THR A 36 12.19 15.38 -3.04
CA THR A 36 13.30 14.49 -3.40
C THR A 36 12.86 13.03 -3.55
N SER A 37 11.57 12.73 -3.33
CA SER A 37 11.00 11.40 -3.47
C SER A 37 10.83 11.01 -4.95
N GLY A 38 10.85 9.70 -5.22
CA GLY A 38 10.30 9.16 -6.45
C GLY A 38 8.76 9.17 -6.42
N ASN A 39 8.15 8.76 -7.54
CA ASN A 39 6.70 8.61 -7.61
C ASN A 39 6.22 7.47 -6.72
N ILE A 40 5.13 7.68 -5.99
CA ILE A 40 4.58 6.73 -5.02
C ILE A 40 3.34 6.06 -5.63
N PRO A 41 3.40 4.77 -6.01
CA PRO A 41 2.22 4.02 -6.42
C PRO A 41 1.21 3.85 -5.27
N PHE A 42 -0.05 3.64 -5.60
CA PHE A 42 -1.06 3.31 -4.61
C PHE A 42 -0.80 1.94 -3.99
N GLY A 43 -1.09 1.80 -2.70
CA GLY A 43 -1.01 0.51 -2.00
C GLY A 43 0.38 0.08 -1.57
N ILE A 44 1.37 0.95 -1.61
CA ILE A 44 2.69 0.67 -1.04
C ILE A 44 2.89 1.39 0.28
N GLY A 45 3.82 0.88 1.09
CA GLY A 45 4.26 1.54 2.31
C GLY A 45 5.09 2.78 1.99
N VAL A 46 4.89 3.83 2.78
CA VAL A 46 5.68 5.06 2.68
C VAL A 46 6.42 5.32 3.98
N LEU A 47 7.54 6.00 3.90
CA LEU A 47 8.38 6.35 5.03
C LEU A 47 8.24 7.84 5.33
N PHE A 48 8.40 8.20 6.62
CA PHE A 48 8.57 9.60 6.99
C PHE A 48 9.85 10.17 6.39
N ASP A 49 9.78 11.40 5.90
CA ASP A 49 10.94 12.17 5.52
C ASP A 49 11.34 13.13 6.66
N THR A 50 12.38 13.93 6.46
CA THR A 50 12.95 14.80 7.47
C THR A 50 12.08 16.02 7.77
N ALA A 51 11.32 16.54 6.81
CA ALA A 51 10.40 17.64 7.00
C ALA A 51 9.09 17.18 7.63
N GLU A 52 8.47 18.05 8.40
CA GLU A 52 7.17 17.77 9.03
C GLU A 52 6.11 17.48 7.99
N ASP A 53 5.25 16.50 8.29
CA ASP A 53 4.14 16.05 7.42
C ASP A 53 4.55 15.65 5.99
N THR A 54 5.79 15.24 5.80
CA THR A 54 6.27 14.73 4.51
C THR A 54 6.56 13.23 4.54
N VAL A 55 6.29 12.59 3.42
CA VAL A 55 6.59 11.17 3.20
C VAL A 55 7.37 10.99 1.92
N LYS A 56 8.04 9.86 1.80
CA LYS A 56 8.85 9.52 0.63
C LYS A 56 8.66 8.06 0.21
N LEU A 57 8.93 7.80 -1.06
CA LEU A 57 9.05 6.44 -1.57
C LEU A 57 10.20 5.73 -0.87
N PRO A 58 10.00 4.52 -0.31
CA PRO A 58 11.07 3.77 0.31
C PRO A 58 12.15 3.38 -0.72
N THR A 59 13.39 3.66 -0.39
CA THR A 59 14.59 3.20 -1.13
C THR A 59 15.53 2.43 -0.21
N ALA A 60 15.26 2.46 1.08
CA ALA A 60 16.02 1.77 2.14
C ALA A 60 15.11 1.59 3.35
N ILE A 61 15.61 0.93 4.38
CA ILE A 61 14.90 0.81 5.66
C ILE A 61 14.76 2.20 6.30
N GLY A 62 13.59 2.49 6.80
CA GLY A 62 13.30 3.75 7.47
C GLY A 62 12.06 3.66 8.35
N LYS A 63 11.60 4.80 8.82
CA LYS A 63 10.45 4.89 9.71
C LYS A 63 9.14 4.83 8.94
N PHE A 64 8.38 3.77 9.14
CA PHE A 64 7.11 3.54 8.47
C PHE A 64 6.07 4.61 8.84
N ALA A 65 5.49 5.25 7.85
CA ALA A 65 4.47 6.27 8.02
C ALA A 65 3.04 5.72 7.83
N GLY A 66 2.85 4.80 6.92
CA GLY A 66 1.57 4.21 6.59
C GLY A 66 1.54 3.66 5.17
N VAL A 67 0.36 3.43 4.64
CA VAL A 67 0.15 2.90 3.29
C VAL A 67 -0.53 3.95 2.42
N ALA A 68 -0.04 4.14 1.20
CA ALA A 68 -0.60 5.09 0.25
C ALA A 68 -1.99 4.63 -0.21
N VAL A 69 -3.00 5.45 0.05
CA VAL A 69 -4.40 5.20 -0.33
C VAL A 69 -4.62 5.68 -1.76
N VAL A 70 -5.46 4.97 -2.51
CA VAL A 70 -5.83 5.39 -3.85
C VAL A 70 -6.51 6.75 -3.85
N ASP A 71 -6.12 7.61 -4.78
CA ASP A 71 -6.78 8.89 -5.02
C ASP A 71 -7.19 8.98 -6.50
N ARG A 72 -8.49 8.97 -6.72
CA ARG A 72 -9.07 9.06 -8.07
C ARG A 72 -9.20 10.48 -8.59
N THR A 73 -8.86 11.47 -7.77
CA THR A 73 -8.89 12.88 -8.17
C THR A 73 -7.58 13.31 -8.86
N LEU A 74 -6.55 12.48 -8.80
CA LEU A 74 -5.28 12.76 -9.47
C LEU A 74 -5.47 12.74 -10.99
N PRO A 75 -4.75 13.62 -11.72
CA PRO A 75 -4.81 13.64 -13.18
C PRO A 75 -4.45 12.25 -13.75
N PHE A 76 -5.26 11.76 -14.66
CA PHE A 76 -5.03 10.47 -15.34
C PHE A 76 -3.65 10.40 -16.02
N ALA A 77 -3.14 11.55 -16.46
CA ALA A 77 -1.82 11.67 -17.06
C ALA A 77 -0.67 11.31 -16.08
N ASN A 78 -0.91 11.29 -14.78
CA ASN A 78 0.09 10.92 -13.79
C ASN A 78 0.27 9.40 -13.61
N GLY A 79 -0.59 8.56 -14.21
CA GLY A 79 -0.42 7.12 -14.24
C GLY A 79 -0.66 6.44 -12.89
N GLU A 80 -1.67 6.83 -12.14
CA GLU A 80 -2.04 6.21 -10.84
C GLU A 80 -0.93 6.26 -9.78
N VAL A 81 -0.16 7.33 -9.77
CA VAL A 81 0.90 7.56 -8.79
C VAL A 81 0.82 8.97 -8.21
N TYR A 82 1.30 9.12 -6.98
CA TYR A 82 1.59 10.43 -6.41
C TYR A 82 2.96 10.89 -6.85
N LYS A 83 3.06 12.13 -7.31
CA LYS A 83 4.33 12.76 -7.70
C LYS A 83 4.90 13.61 -6.55
N PRO A 84 6.19 13.97 -6.60
CA PRO A 84 6.76 14.93 -5.65
C PRO A 84 5.91 16.20 -5.52
N TYR A 85 5.74 16.68 -4.30
CA TYR A 85 4.89 17.81 -3.88
C TYR A 85 3.38 17.57 -3.95
N ASP A 86 2.92 16.41 -4.41
CA ASP A 86 1.50 16.05 -4.34
C ASP A 86 1.05 15.85 -2.89
N GLN A 87 -0.21 16.18 -2.64
CA GLN A 87 -0.86 15.79 -1.40
C GLN A 87 -1.22 14.31 -1.49
N ILE A 88 -0.79 13.54 -0.50
CA ILE A 88 -1.00 12.10 -0.43
C ILE A 88 -1.87 11.71 0.76
N SER A 89 -2.79 10.78 0.55
CA SER A 89 -3.57 10.17 1.62
C SER A 89 -2.85 8.93 2.12
N VAL A 90 -2.55 8.90 3.41
CA VAL A 90 -1.80 7.82 4.06
C VAL A 90 -2.66 7.17 5.12
N MET A 91 -2.90 5.85 5.00
CA MET A 91 -3.64 5.09 6.00
C MET A 91 -2.70 4.66 7.12
N LYS A 92 -3.06 5.02 8.35
CA LYS A 92 -2.36 4.58 9.57
C LYS A 92 -3.06 3.42 10.28
N ASN A 93 -4.37 3.38 10.25
CA ASN A 93 -5.20 2.32 10.83
C ASN A 93 -6.29 1.95 9.84
N GLY A 94 -6.70 0.69 9.87
CA GLY A 94 -7.78 0.17 9.03
C GLY A 94 -7.31 -0.93 8.10
N SER A 95 -8.19 -1.38 7.23
CA SER A 95 -7.91 -2.45 6.26
C SER A 95 -7.82 -1.88 4.85
N ILE A 96 -6.76 -2.24 4.14
CA ILE A 96 -6.45 -1.76 2.81
C ILE A 96 -6.00 -2.93 1.91
N TRP A 97 -6.34 -2.86 0.64
CA TRP A 97 -5.84 -3.80 -0.36
C TRP A 97 -4.41 -3.45 -0.76
N VAL A 98 -3.53 -4.43 -0.68
CA VAL A 98 -2.14 -4.32 -1.11
C VAL A 98 -1.72 -5.57 -1.89
N THR A 99 -0.62 -5.48 -2.61
CA THR A 99 -0.02 -6.66 -3.24
C THR A 99 0.87 -7.39 -2.23
N ALA A 100 0.53 -8.64 -1.93
CA ALA A 100 1.40 -9.52 -1.15
C ALA A 100 2.47 -10.12 -2.05
N LEU A 101 3.74 -9.92 -1.70
CA LEU A 101 4.87 -10.38 -2.52
C LEU A 101 5.04 -11.90 -2.48
N VAL A 102 4.50 -12.55 -1.46
CA VAL A 102 4.54 -14.01 -1.27
C VAL A 102 3.17 -14.50 -0.83
N ALA A 103 2.98 -15.82 -0.81
CA ALA A 103 1.79 -16.41 -0.22
C ALA A 103 1.70 -16.06 1.27
N VAL A 104 0.56 -15.56 1.70
CA VAL A 104 0.30 -15.16 3.09
C VAL A 104 -0.95 -15.85 3.62
N ALA A 105 -1.01 -16.01 4.94
CA ALA A 105 -2.17 -16.53 5.65
C ALA A 105 -2.76 -15.47 6.57
N GLN A 106 -4.03 -15.61 6.90
CA GLN A 106 -4.71 -14.72 7.82
C GLN A 106 -4.02 -14.76 9.20
N GLY A 107 -3.73 -13.60 9.75
CA GLY A 107 -3.04 -13.45 11.03
C GLY A 107 -1.52 -13.45 10.94
N ASP A 108 -0.94 -13.69 9.77
CA ASP A 108 0.51 -13.61 9.58
C ASP A 108 1.04 -12.21 9.91
N PRO A 109 2.27 -12.11 10.44
CA PRO A 109 2.91 -10.81 10.65
C PRO A 109 3.21 -10.14 9.32
N VAL A 110 3.30 -8.81 9.34
CA VAL A 110 3.58 -7.98 8.16
C VAL A 110 4.97 -7.39 8.26
N TYR A 111 5.75 -7.59 7.22
CA TYR A 111 7.08 -6.98 7.07
C TYR A 111 7.07 -6.14 5.80
N MET A 112 7.75 -5.02 5.83
CA MET A 112 7.91 -4.14 4.68
C MET A 112 9.28 -4.30 4.06
N THR A 113 9.33 -4.49 2.74
CA THR A 113 10.61 -4.51 2.01
C THR A 113 11.20 -3.10 1.90
N PRO A 114 12.51 -2.96 1.59
CA PRO A 114 13.13 -1.64 1.40
C PRO A 114 12.50 -0.80 0.28
N THR A 115 11.73 -1.41 -0.60
CA THR A 115 11.04 -0.74 -1.72
C THR A 115 9.57 -0.44 -1.45
N GLY A 116 9.08 -0.69 -0.23
CA GLY A 116 7.70 -0.42 0.17
C GLY A 116 6.70 -1.55 -0.08
N GLY A 117 7.15 -2.70 -0.55
CA GLY A 117 6.31 -3.89 -0.69
C GLY A 117 6.05 -4.57 0.65
N PHE A 118 5.07 -5.48 0.69
CA PHE A 118 4.65 -6.17 1.91
C PHE A 118 4.81 -7.68 1.76
N THR A 119 5.30 -8.31 2.83
CA THR A 119 5.56 -9.74 2.90
C THR A 119 5.31 -10.26 4.32
N ASN A 120 5.27 -11.58 4.49
CA ASN A 120 5.27 -12.22 5.80
C ASN A 120 6.65 -12.80 6.18
N VAL A 121 7.67 -12.53 5.37
CA VAL A 121 9.03 -13.04 5.58
C VAL A 121 9.83 -12.09 6.44
N ALA A 122 10.28 -12.59 7.60
CA ALA A 122 11.15 -11.84 8.50
C ALA A 122 12.57 -11.77 7.94
N ASN A 123 13.10 -10.56 7.88
CA ASN A 123 14.51 -10.31 7.64
C ASN A 123 14.90 -8.99 8.30
N ALA A 124 15.44 -9.06 9.51
CA ALA A 124 15.72 -7.88 10.32
C ALA A 124 16.66 -6.87 9.63
N ALA A 125 17.50 -7.34 8.72
CA ALA A 125 18.42 -6.48 7.97
C ALA A 125 17.78 -5.82 6.74
N ALA A 126 16.67 -6.34 6.24
CA ALA A 126 16.06 -5.87 5.00
C ALA A 126 14.54 -5.64 5.12
N ASN A 127 13.83 -6.48 5.88
CA ASN A 127 12.38 -6.42 6.00
C ASN A 127 11.98 -6.17 7.46
N PRO A 128 11.92 -4.91 7.94
CA PRO A 128 11.51 -4.64 9.30
C PRO A 128 10.03 -4.98 9.52
N LEU A 129 9.72 -5.42 10.73
CA LEU A 129 8.34 -5.68 11.15
C LEU A 129 7.54 -4.38 11.21
N ILE A 130 6.34 -4.40 10.67
CA ILE A 130 5.35 -3.36 10.91
C ILE A 130 4.57 -3.76 12.17
N GLU A 131 4.75 -2.99 13.22
CA GLU A 131 4.07 -3.23 14.49
C GLU A 131 2.55 -3.02 14.35
N ASN A 132 1.78 -3.81 15.08
CA ASN A 132 0.31 -3.72 15.07
C ASN A 132 -0.33 -3.88 13.68
N ALA A 133 0.28 -4.68 12.84
CA ALA A 133 -0.28 -5.04 11.53
C ALA A 133 -0.38 -6.55 11.38
N GLU A 134 -1.36 -7.00 10.61
CA GLU A 134 -1.54 -8.40 10.27
C GLU A 134 -2.12 -8.56 8.88
N TRP A 135 -1.90 -9.71 8.26
CA TRP A 135 -2.59 -10.08 7.04
C TRP A 135 -4.02 -10.52 7.37
N ALA A 136 -5.00 -9.96 6.68
CA ALA A 136 -6.42 -10.23 6.92
C ALA A 136 -7.04 -11.14 5.86
N SER A 137 -6.26 -11.61 4.90
CA SER A 137 -6.71 -12.53 3.88
C SER A 137 -5.64 -13.57 3.55
N VAL A 138 -6.00 -14.55 2.73
CA VAL A 138 -5.11 -15.63 2.32
C VAL A 138 -4.77 -15.48 0.85
N THR A 139 -3.51 -15.66 0.48
CA THR A 139 -3.06 -15.76 -0.91
C THR A 139 -2.31 -17.08 -1.12
N SER A 140 -2.38 -17.62 -2.32
CA SER A 140 -1.77 -18.91 -2.67
C SER A 140 -0.46 -18.78 -3.45
N GLY A 141 -0.09 -17.58 -3.86
CA GLY A 141 1.10 -17.35 -4.69
C GLY A 141 1.68 -15.96 -4.52
N VAL A 142 2.64 -15.62 -5.37
CA VAL A 142 3.35 -14.35 -5.35
C VAL A 142 2.56 -13.24 -6.05
N ASN A 143 2.76 -12.00 -5.61
CA ASN A 143 2.18 -10.79 -6.23
C ASN A 143 0.65 -10.83 -6.37
N GLN A 144 -0.03 -11.44 -5.41
CA GLN A 144 -1.48 -11.48 -5.35
C GLN A 144 -2.03 -10.37 -4.45
N LEU A 145 -3.23 -9.92 -4.77
CA LEU A 145 -3.94 -8.93 -3.97
C LEU A 145 -4.36 -9.53 -2.62
N ALA A 146 -4.05 -8.86 -1.54
CA ALA A 146 -4.37 -9.27 -0.17
C ALA A 146 -4.84 -8.09 0.67
N ARG A 147 -5.63 -8.37 1.70
CA ARG A 147 -6.03 -7.35 2.67
C ARG A 147 -4.99 -7.26 3.78
N LEU A 148 -4.52 -6.06 4.01
CA LEU A 148 -3.62 -5.71 5.09
C LEU A 148 -4.41 -4.93 6.15
N ARG A 149 -4.34 -5.37 7.40
CA ARG A 149 -4.96 -4.65 8.53
C ARG A 149 -3.87 -3.96 9.34
N LEU A 150 -4.04 -2.65 9.53
CA LEU A 150 -3.15 -1.80 10.32
C LEU A 150 -3.82 -1.42 11.65
N GLY A 151 -3.02 -1.19 12.68
CA GLY A 151 -3.51 -0.74 13.97
C GLY A 151 -4.19 -1.82 14.80
N VAL A 152 -3.81 -3.08 14.62
CA VAL A 152 -4.34 -4.21 15.41
C VAL A 152 -3.74 -4.16 16.81
N THR A 153 -4.60 -4.16 17.82
CA THR A 153 -4.17 -4.31 19.20
C THR A 153 -3.96 -5.80 19.48
N LYS A 154 -2.75 -6.19 19.82
CA LYS A 154 -2.40 -7.56 20.21
C LYS A 154 -2.26 -7.68 21.73
#